data_aed23920c7080eb57fc601bd21f5a0cd
#
_entry.id   aed23920c7080eb57fc601bd21f5a0cd
#
_cell.length_a   1.000
_cell.length_b   1.000
_cell.length_c   1.000
_cell.angle_alpha   90.00
_cell.angle_beta   90.00
_cell.angle_gamma   90.00
#
_symmetry.space_group_name_H-M   'P 1'
#
loop_
_entity.id
_entity.type
_entity.pdbx_description
1 polymer ?
#
loop_
_entity_poly.entity_id
_entity_poly.type
_entity_poly.pdbx_seq_one_letter_code
_entity_poly.pdbx_strand_id
1 'polypeptide(L)'
;MMNNFLVKVASTIEKFNMANKSERLLVCLSGGADSVTLLLCLYELGYDVCACHVNHHLRGGESDRDQHFCEKLCEKLGVELKVFHADVVGYCKEHSVSTEEGARKLRYDFFDSIGADKICTAHSLSDCLETAIFNLARGTGLKGICGIPPVRGNIIRPLINCTRQEIEGFLKERGQDFVTDSTNLTDDYTRNKIRHLVVPRLAELNSSLFGSYSMTADRLRTDSDYLESQGLEAFEKAVLPKGYDALCLRQLHESVRRRA
;
A
#
# COMPACT_ATOMS: atom_id res chain seq x y z
N MET A 1 8.03 25.86 -11.19
CA MET A 1 7.35 25.60 -9.90
C MET A 1 7.02 24.12 -9.84
N MET A 2 7.23 23.47 -8.69
CA MET A 2 6.88 22.06 -8.50
C MET A 2 5.35 21.91 -8.57
N ASN A 3 4.85 20.86 -9.28
CA ASN A 3 3.42 20.58 -9.38
C ASN A 3 2.84 20.28 -7.99
N ASN A 4 1.64 20.79 -7.69
CA ASN A 4 0.98 20.62 -6.38
C ASN A 4 0.85 19.13 -5.96
N PHE A 5 0.68 18.23 -6.91
CA PHE A 5 0.61 16.79 -6.64
C PHE A 5 1.97 16.26 -6.15
N LEU A 6 3.08 16.64 -6.77
CA LEU A 6 4.42 16.27 -6.31
C LEU A 6 4.74 16.82 -4.93
N VAL A 7 4.31 18.06 -4.63
CA VAL A 7 4.43 18.63 -3.28
C VAL A 7 3.69 17.78 -2.26
N LYS A 8 2.47 17.34 -2.59
CA LYS A 8 1.66 16.47 -1.71
C LYS A 8 2.34 15.12 -1.46
N VAL A 9 2.91 14.50 -2.49
CA VAL A 9 3.66 13.23 -2.35
C VAL A 9 4.92 13.44 -1.51
N ALA A 10 5.71 14.48 -1.77
CA ALA A 10 6.90 14.81 -0.99
C ALA A 10 6.57 15.03 0.49
N SER A 11 5.55 15.84 0.79
CA SER A 11 5.08 16.07 2.15
C SER A 11 4.58 14.78 2.84
N THR A 12 4.01 13.85 2.06
CA THR A 12 3.58 12.54 2.60
C THR A 12 4.79 11.68 2.99
N ILE A 13 5.82 11.65 2.14
CA ILE A 13 7.09 10.94 2.42
C ILE A 13 7.74 11.51 3.69
N GLU A 14 7.82 12.83 3.79
CA GLU A 14 8.39 13.53 4.96
C GLU A 14 7.57 13.27 6.23
N LYS A 15 6.25 13.48 6.17
CA LYS A 15 5.32 13.28 7.32
C LYS A 15 5.48 11.91 7.98
N PHE A 16 5.65 10.87 7.19
CA PHE A 16 5.74 9.50 7.68
C PHE A 16 7.18 8.96 7.72
N ASN A 17 8.17 9.81 7.50
CA ASN A 17 9.59 9.45 7.49
C ASN A 17 9.85 8.18 6.65
N MET A 18 9.31 8.16 5.40
CA MET A 18 9.25 6.96 4.57
C MET A 18 10.60 6.59 3.97
N ALA A 19 11.36 7.58 3.48
CA ALA A 19 12.63 7.37 2.80
C ALA A 19 13.51 8.61 2.82
N ASN A 20 14.83 8.40 2.81
CA ASN A 20 15.85 9.41 2.60
C ASN A 20 16.36 9.40 1.16
N LYS A 21 16.98 10.50 0.73
CA LYS A 21 17.51 10.64 -0.66
C LYS A 21 18.68 9.69 -0.98
N SER A 22 19.36 9.17 0.04
CA SER A 22 20.46 8.20 -0.10
C SER A 22 19.99 6.75 -0.20
N GLU A 23 18.70 6.48 0.06
CA GLU A 23 18.13 5.13 0.01
C GLU A 23 17.69 4.78 -1.41
N ARG A 24 17.93 3.53 -1.79
CA ARG A 24 17.48 2.96 -3.05
C ARG A 24 16.05 2.45 -2.92
N LEU A 25 15.15 2.93 -3.78
CA LEU A 25 13.72 2.66 -3.74
C LEU A 25 13.31 1.70 -4.84
N LEU A 26 12.72 0.56 -4.47
CA LEU A 26 12.14 -0.41 -5.41
C LEU A 26 10.66 -0.09 -5.64
N VAL A 27 10.30 0.34 -6.84
CA VAL A 27 8.90 0.60 -7.22
C VAL A 27 8.26 -0.66 -7.77
N CYS A 28 7.17 -1.12 -7.13
CA CYS A 28 6.35 -2.22 -7.63
C CYS A 28 5.49 -1.72 -8.79
N LEU A 29 5.94 -1.93 -10.03
CA LEU A 29 5.35 -1.41 -11.25
C LEU A 29 4.46 -2.46 -11.92
N SER A 30 3.13 -2.26 -11.86
CA SER A 30 2.16 -3.13 -12.55
C SER A 30 1.74 -2.63 -13.93
N GLY A 31 2.10 -1.40 -14.29
CA GLY A 31 1.65 -0.71 -15.49
C GLY A 31 0.36 0.10 -15.30
N GLY A 32 -0.40 -0.15 -14.22
CA GLY A 32 -1.61 0.60 -13.90
C GLY A 32 -1.34 2.02 -13.41
N ALA A 33 -2.35 2.90 -13.48
CA ALA A 33 -2.24 4.34 -13.20
C ALA A 33 -1.52 4.64 -11.88
N ASP A 34 -1.87 3.94 -10.80
CA ASP A 34 -1.28 4.22 -9.48
C ASP A 34 0.22 3.91 -9.46
N SER A 35 0.63 2.77 -10.03
CA SER A 35 2.04 2.35 -10.05
C SER A 35 2.91 3.20 -10.99
N VAL A 36 2.35 3.60 -12.13
CA VAL A 36 3.00 4.53 -13.06
C VAL A 36 3.19 5.90 -12.42
N THR A 37 2.14 6.41 -11.75
CA THR A 37 2.22 7.67 -10.99
C THR A 37 3.28 7.61 -9.90
N LEU A 38 3.33 6.51 -9.15
CA LEU A 38 4.34 6.33 -8.09
C LEU A 38 5.76 6.40 -8.66
N LEU A 39 6.03 5.68 -9.76
CA LEU A 39 7.33 5.69 -10.42
C LEU A 39 7.72 7.11 -10.86
N LEU A 40 6.82 7.80 -11.57
CA LEU A 40 7.08 9.16 -12.06
C LEU A 40 7.32 10.15 -10.91
N CYS A 41 6.51 10.08 -9.85
CA CYS A 41 6.69 10.98 -8.70
C CYS A 41 8.05 10.79 -8.03
N LEU A 42 8.45 9.56 -7.74
CA LEU A 42 9.73 9.30 -7.08
C LEU A 42 10.92 9.67 -7.98
N TYR A 43 10.82 9.39 -9.28
CA TYR A 43 11.80 9.79 -10.28
C TYR A 43 11.94 11.33 -10.37
N GLU A 44 10.82 12.07 -10.54
CA GLU A 44 10.81 13.52 -10.61
C GLU A 44 11.24 14.21 -9.29
N LEU A 45 10.97 13.56 -8.16
CA LEU A 45 11.47 14.03 -6.86
C LEU A 45 12.96 13.74 -6.65
N GLY A 46 13.64 13.05 -7.57
CA GLY A 46 15.08 12.79 -7.54
C GLY A 46 15.51 11.76 -6.50
N TYR A 47 14.71 10.72 -6.29
CA TYR A 47 15.13 9.53 -5.54
C TYR A 47 15.91 8.57 -6.45
N ASP A 48 16.80 7.77 -5.86
CA ASP A 48 17.39 6.61 -6.54
C ASP A 48 16.33 5.50 -6.66
N VAL A 49 15.79 5.34 -7.88
CA VAL A 49 14.67 4.42 -8.14
C VAL A 49 15.08 3.30 -9.06
N CYS A 50 14.73 2.08 -8.68
CA CYS A 50 14.62 0.94 -9.59
C CYS A 50 13.18 0.42 -9.57
N ALA A 51 12.76 -0.26 -10.64
CA ALA A 51 11.42 -0.81 -10.75
C ALA A 51 11.44 -2.33 -10.79
N CYS A 52 10.35 -2.97 -10.38
CA CYS A 52 10.12 -4.37 -10.61
C CYS A 52 8.71 -4.62 -11.14
N HIS A 53 8.60 -5.54 -12.08
CA HIS A 53 7.36 -6.06 -12.61
C HIS A 53 7.26 -7.56 -12.35
N VAL A 54 6.11 -8.02 -11.86
CA VAL A 54 5.84 -9.44 -11.64
C VAL A 54 4.79 -9.90 -12.64
N ASN A 55 5.21 -10.71 -13.61
CA ASN A 55 4.31 -11.35 -14.56
C ASN A 55 3.86 -12.71 -13.99
N HIS A 56 2.61 -12.79 -13.61
CA HIS A 56 2.01 -14.00 -13.03
C HIS A 56 1.49 -14.99 -14.07
N HIS A 57 1.53 -14.64 -15.37
CA HIS A 57 1.00 -15.42 -16.49
C HIS A 57 -0.48 -15.88 -16.35
N LEU A 58 -1.24 -15.21 -15.47
CA LEU A 58 -2.62 -15.60 -15.16
C LEU A 58 -3.66 -15.10 -16.20
N ARG A 59 -3.27 -14.10 -17.02
CA ARG A 59 -4.14 -13.42 -17.99
C ARG A 59 -3.66 -13.55 -19.43
N GLY A 60 -2.76 -14.51 -19.73
CA GLY A 60 -2.23 -14.72 -21.07
C GLY A 60 -1.63 -13.45 -21.67
N GLY A 61 -2.02 -13.11 -22.92
CA GLY A 61 -1.45 -11.95 -23.65
C GLY A 61 -1.64 -10.59 -22.99
N GLU A 62 -2.58 -10.41 -22.07
CA GLU A 62 -2.69 -9.16 -21.29
C GLU A 62 -1.49 -8.99 -20.35
N SER A 63 -1.05 -10.06 -19.71
CA SER A 63 0.12 -10.01 -18.83
C SER A 63 1.40 -9.62 -19.57
N ASP A 64 1.56 -10.12 -20.82
CA ASP A 64 2.73 -9.80 -21.65
C ASP A 64 2.66 -8.35 -22.18
N ARG A 65 1.47 -7.86 -22.52
CA ARG A 65 1.25 -6.45 -22.88
C ARG A 65 1.63 -5.52 -21.73
N ASP A 66 1.21 -5.85 -20.52
CA ASP A 66 1.46 -5.05 -19.32
C ASP A 66 2.96 -5.02 -19.00
N GLN A 67 3.66 -6.15 -19.12
CA GLN A 67 5.11 -6.24 -19.00
C GLN A 67 5.80 -5.34 -20.04
N HIS A 68 5.44 -5.46 -21.31
CA HIS A 68 6.04 -4.67 -22.39
C HIS A 68 5.84 -3.16 -22.20
N PHE A 69 4.67 -2.76 -21.68
CA PHE A 69 4.44 -1.37 -21.30
C PHE A 69 5.42 -0.90 -20.21
N CYS A 70 5.61 -1.70 -19.15
CA CYS A 70 6.55 -1.39 -18.07
C CYS A 70 8.01 -1.29 -18.57
N GLU A 71 8.42 -2.20 -19.47
CA GLU A 71 9.75 -2.18 -20.10
C GLU A 71 9.98 -0.88 -20.87
N LYS A 72 9.05 -0.49 -21.75
CA LYS A 72 9.14 0.75 -22.52
C LYS A 72 9.16 2.00 -21.65
N LEU A 73 8.34 2.02 -20.59
CA LEU A 73 8.31 3.16 -19.68
C LEU A 73 9.64 3.31 -18.94
N CYS A 74 10.19 2.22 -18.42
CA CYS A 74 11.46 2.23 -17.71
C CYS A 74 12.62 2.58 -18.64
N GLU A 75 12.65 2.06 -19.87
CA GLU A 75 13.64 2.44 -20.90
C GLU A 75 13.59 3.93 -21.20
N LYS A 76 12.40 4.50 -21.42
CA LYS A 76 12.20 5.94 -21.65
C LYS A 76 12.73 6.81 -20.52
N LEU A 77 12.60 6.35 -19.27
CA LEU A 77 13.04 7.07 -18.07
C LEU A 77 14.50 6.79 -17.69
N GLY A 78 15.15 5.81 -18.29
CA GLY A 78 16.49 5.34 -17.88
C GLY A 78 16.49 4.67 -16.51
N VAL A 79 15.35 4.06 -16.10
CA VAL A 79 15.19 3.37 -14.81
C VAL A 79 15.42 1.88 -14.99
N GLU A 80 16.24 1.27 -14.12
CA GLU A 80 16.44 -0.18 -14.12
C GLU A 80 15.13 -0.91 -13.82
N LEU A 81 14.73 -1.86 -14.69
CA LEU A 81 13.57 -2.73 -14.47
C LEU A 81 14.01 -4.18 -14.27
N LYS A 82 13.54 -4.79 -13.18
CA LYS A 82 13.65 -6.24 -12.94
C LYS A 82 12.31 -6.91 -13.18
N VAL A 83 12.26 -7.88 -14.10
CA VAL A 83 11.06 -8.66 -14.40
C VAL A 83 11.17 -10.02 -13.74
N PHE A 84 10.09 -10.44 -13.06
CA PHE A 84 9.97 -11.76 -12.47
C PHE A 84 8.78 -12.52 -13.07
N HIS A 85 9.03 -13.70 -13.59
CA HIS A 85 8.02 -14.61 -14.10
C HIS A 85 7.64 -15.60 -13.00
N ALA A 86 6.47 -15.40 -12.36
CA ALA A 86 6.05 -16.19 -11.21
C ALA A 86 5.20 -17.39 -11.64
N ASP A 87 5.67 -18.60 -11.37
CA ASP A 87 4.85 -19.83 -11.46
C ASP A 87 3.94 -19.97 -10.23
N VAL A 88 2.88 -19.18 -10.19
CA VAL A 88 1.91 -19.18 -9.10
C VAL A 88 1.19 -20.52 -9.00
N VAL A 89 0.88 -21.15 -10.12
CA VAL A 89 0.12 -22.42 -10.15
C VAL A 89 0.95 -23.57 -9.56
N GLY A 90 2.21 -23.67 -9.97
CA GLY A 90 3.15 -24.66 -9.42
C GLY A 90 3.34 -24.47 -7.92
N TYR A 91 3.64 -23.24 -7.50
CA TYR A 91 3.83 -22.89 -6.10
C TYR A 91 2.60 -23.23 -5.22
N CYS A 92 1.40 -22.87 -5.68
CA CYS A 92 0.16 -23.15 -4.92
C CYS A 92 -0.12 -24.65 -4.76
N LYS A 93 0.19 -25.46 -5.78
CA LYS A 93 0.06 -26.92 -5.71
C LYS A 93 1.03 -27.53 -4.71
N GLU A 94 2.28 -27.07 -4.73
CA GLU A 94 3.34 -27.59 -3.84
C GLU A 94 3.08 -27.25 -2.36
N HIS A 95 2.61 -26.00 -2.09
CA HIS A 95 2.47 -25.50 -0.72
C HIS A 95 1.04 -25.56 -0.17
N SER A 96 0.06 -26.04 -0.97
CA SER A 96 -1.37 -26.14 -0.58
C SER A 96 -1.96 -24.80 -0.11
N VAL A 97 -1.61 -23.69 -0.77
CA VAL A 97 -2.09 -22.34 -0.49
C VAL A 97 -3.01 -21.82 -1.59
N SER A 98 -3.78 -20.76 -1.30
CA SER A 98 -4.61 -20.10 -2.30
C SER A 98 -3.76 -19.37 -3.36
N THR A 99 -4.33 -19.16 -4.57
CA THR A 99 -3.65 -18.41 -5.63
C THR A 99 -3.24 -17.00 -5.20
N GLU A 100 -4.09 -16.34 -4.39
CA GLU A 100 -3.79 -15.01 -3.87
C GLU A 100 -2.60 -15.03 -2.90
N GLU A 101 -2.58 -16.01 -2.01
CA GLU A 101 -1.50 -16.21 -1.02
C GLU A 101 -0.17 -16.57 -1.69
N GLY A 102 -0.19 -17.52 -2.64
CA GLY A 102 0.99 -17.92 -3.40
C GLY A 102 1.56 -16.78 -4.24
N ALA A 103 0.71 -16.06 -4.97
CA ALA A 103 1.13 -14.89 -5.75
C ALA A 103 1.71 -13.78 -4.85
N ARG A 104 1.12 -13.57 -3.67
CA ARG A 104 1.61 -12.62 -2.67
C ARG A 104 2.98 -13.03 -2.14
N LYS A 105 3.17 -14.28 -1.74
CA LYS A 105 4.43 -14.80 -1.20
C LYS A 105 5.55 -14.67 -2.21
N LEU A 106 5.37 -15.22 -3.43
CA LEU A 106 6.37 -15.15 -4.50
C LEU A 106 6.78 -13.71 -4.82
N ARG A 107 5.82 -12.78 -4.81
CA ARG A 107 6.08 -11.35 -5.04
C ARG A 107 6.99 -10.76 -3.95
N TYR A 108 6.71 -11.01 -2.66
CA TYR A 108 7.53 -10.46 -1.60
C TYR A 108 8.92 -11.08 -1.53
N ASP A 109 9.03 -12.40 -1.77
CA ASP A 109 10.35 -13.07 -1.86
C ASP A 109 11.19 -12.49 -2.98
N PHE A 110 10.56 -12.17 -4.13
CA PHE A 110 11.25 -11.49 -5.21
C PHE A 110 11.70 -10.08 -4.82
N PHE A 111 10.84 -9.29 -4.17
CA PHE A 111 11.20 -7.94 -3.74
C PHE A 111 12.40 -7.95 -2.79
N ASP A 112 12.41 -8.88 -1.82
CA ASP A 112 13.49 -9.02 -0.85
C ASP A 112 14.81 -9.44 -1.55
N SER A 113 14.75 -10.21 -2.65
CA SER A 113 15.92 -10.62 -3.41
C SER A 113 16.63 -9.49 -4.16
N ILE A 114 15.97 -8.34 -4.38
CA ILE A 114 16.51 -7.20 -5.13
C ILE A 114 17.49 -6.37 -4.29
N GLY A 115 17.36 -6.41 -2.97
CA GLY A 115 18.29 -5.73 -2.05
C GLY A 115 18.14 -4.19 -2.05
N ALA A 116 16.93 -3.68 -2.29
CA ALA A 116 16.62 -2.26 -2.14
C ALA A 116 16.33 -1.92 -0.67
N ASP A 117 16.63 -0.68 -0.26
CA ASP A 117 16.39 -0.21 1.12
C ASP A 117 14.90 -0.14 1.45
N LYS A 118 14.08 0.31 0.49
CA LYS A 118 12.64 0.42 0.63
C LYS A 118 11.90 -0.16 -0.57
N ILE A 119 10.74 -0.75 -0.29
CA ILE A 119 9.78 -1.26 -1.28
C ILE A 119 8.61 -0.29 -1.37
N CYS A 120 8.40 0.31 -2.53
CA CYS A 120 7.37 1.31 -2.78
C CYS A 120 6.15 0.68 -3.44
N THR A 121 5.01 0.68 -2.75
CA THR A 121 3.74 0.20 -3.29
C THR A 121 2.76 1.36 -3.51
N ALA A 122 1.98 1.30 -4.60
CA ALA A 122 1.15 2.40 -5.07
C ALA A 122 -0.25 2.44 -4.44
N HIS A 123 -0.39 2.06 -3.17
CA HIS A 123 -1.66 2.19 -2.48
C HIS A 123 -2.02 3.67 -2.26
N SER A 124 -3.26 4.00 -2.53
CA SER A 124 -3.82 5.35 -2.51
C SER A 124 -4.75 5.58 -1.31
N LEU A 125 -5.22 6.82 -1.14
CA LEU A 125 -6.25 7.17 -0.16
C LEU A 125 -7.59 6.47 -0.48
N SER A 126 -7.89 6.27 -1.77
CA SER A 126 -9.06 5.51 -2.18
C SER A 126 -8.99 4.05 -1.70
N ASP A 127 -7.83 3.40 -1.82
CA ASP A 127 -7.63 2.04 -1.31
C ASP A 127 -7.72 1.97 0.22
N CYS A 128 -7.27 3.02 0.91
CA CYS A 128 -7.40 3.11 2.37
C CYS A 128 -8.86 3.16 2.81
N LEU A 129 -9.68 4.00 2.17
CA LEU A 129 -11.11 4.10 2.46
C LEU A 129 -11.83 2.79 2.17
N GLU A 130 -11.58 2.18 1.00
CA GLU A 130 -12.14 0.87 0.64
C GLU A 130 -11.78 -0.20 1.69
N THR A 131 -10.53 -0.22 2.12
CA THR A 131 -10.04 -1.17 3.14
C THR A 131 -10.69 -0.90 4.50
N ALA A 132 -10.86 0.35 4.89
CA ALA A 132 -11.51 0.72 6.15
C ALA A 132 -12.98 0.27 6.17
N ILE A 133 -13.74 0.52 5.09
CA ILE A 133 -15.12 0.08 4.94
C ILE A 133 -15.21 -1.46 4.99
N PHE A 134 -14.33 -2.14 4.27
CA PHE A 134 -14.27 -3.61 4.29
C PHE A 134 -14.00 -4.16 5.69
N ASN A 135 -13.06 -3.59 6.40
CA ASN A 135 -12.71 -3.98 7.76
C ASN A 135 -13.86 -3.69 8.74
N LEU A 136 -14.51 -2.53 8.59
CA LEU A 136 -15.66 -2.15 9.42
C LEU A 136 -16.82 -3.16 9.25
N ALA A 137 -17.11 -3.56 8.02
CA ALA A 137 -18.15 -4.56 7.73
C ALA A 137 -17.86 -5.95 8.33
N ARG A 138 -16.58 -6.27 8.60
CA ARG A 138 -16.15 -7.54 9.21
C ARG A 138 -15.95 -7.46 10.72
N GLY A 139 -16.09 -6.29 11.32
CA GLY A 139 -15.73 -6.03 12.70
C GLY A 139 -14.22 -5.81 12.87
N THR A 140 -13.83 -4.64 13.34
CA THR A 140 -12.42 -4.27 13.49
C THR A 140 -12.22 -3.28 14.63
N GLY A 141 -10.99 -3.22 15.15
CA GLY A 141 -10.53 -2.17 16.07
C GLY A 141 -9.95 -0.96 15.34
N LEU A 142 -9.30 -0.07 16.08
CA LEU A 142 -8.74 1.19 15.58
C LEU A 142 -7.84 0.99 14.36
N LYS A 143 -6.91 0.04 14.40
CA LYS A 143 -5.99 -0.25 13.29
C LYS A 143 -6.69 -0.53 11.96
N GLY A 144 -7.77 -1.29 11.99
CA GLY A 144 -8.47 -1.65 10.76
C GLY A 144 -9.27 -0.49 10.16
N ILE A 145 -9.80 0.43 10.99
CA ILE A 145 -10.48 1.64 10.53
C ILE A 145 -9.49 2.64 9.92
N CYS A 146 -8.24 2.65 10.38
CA CYS A 146 -7.18 3.46 9.77
C CYS A 146 -6.83 3.03 8.33
N GLY A 147 -7.34 1.89 7.86
CA GLY A 147 -7.08 1.37 6.53
C GLY A 147 -5.66 0.83 6.38
N ILE A 148 -5.01 1.18 5.27
CA ILE A 148 -3.67 0.70 4.95
C ILE A 148 -2.62 1.58 5.65
N PRO A 149 -1.64 1.01 6.38
CA PRO A 149 -0.62 1.81 7.05
C PRO A 149 0.32 2.46 6.02
N PRO A 150 0.75 3.72 6.22
CA PRO A 150 1.70 4.42 5.34
C PRO A 150 3.06 3.71 5.22
N VAL A 151 3.53 3.18 6.34
CA VAL A 151 4.80 2.44 6.46
C VAL A 151 4.56 1.11 7.17
N ARG A 152 5.21 0.06 6.70
CA ARG A 152 5.21 -1.27 7.34
C ARG A 152 6.56 -1.94 7.11
N GLY A 153 7.45 -1.87 8.09
CA GLY A 153 8.83 -2.32 7.92
C GLY A 153 9.53 -1.51 6.83
N ASN A 154 10.08 -2.19 5.82
CA ASN A 154 10.69 -1.56 4.65
C ASN A 154 9.69 -1.18 3.53
N ILE A 155 8.40 -1.50 3.69
CA ILE A 155 7.37 -1.16 2.70
C ILE A 155 6.81 0.22 2.98
N ILE A 156 6.87 1.11 1.98
CA ILE A 156 6.36 2.47 2.02
C ILE A 156 5.29 2.73 0.97
N ARG A 157 4.42 3.71 1.22
CA ARG A 157 3.26 4.02 0.37
C ARG A 157 3.14 5.53 0.11
N PRO A 158 3.97 6.09 -0.77
CA PRO A 158 4.04 7.54 -0.99
C PRO A 158 2.73 8.16 -1.48
N LEU A 159 1.86 7.38 -2.15
CA LEU A 159 0.56 7.84 -2.65
C LEU A 159 -0.59 7.68 -1.65
N ILE A 160 -0.32 7.29 -0.40
CA ILE A 160 -1.34 6.93 0.58
C ILE A 160 -2.34 8.06 0.90
N ASN A 161 -1.95 9.30 0.70
CA ASN A 161 -2.79 10.50 0.88
C ASN A 161 -3.38 11.04 -0.44
N CYS A 162 -3.11 10.39 -1.58
CA CYS A 162 -3.60 10.80 -2.89
C CYS A 162 -4.86 10.01 -3.26
N THR A 163 -5.87 10.69 -3.80
CA THR A 163 -7.07 10.04 -4.34
C THR A 163 -6.83 9.51 -5.75
N ARG A 164 -7.67 8.59 -6.20
CA ARG A 164 -7.65 8.09 -7.57
C ARG A 164 -7.80 9.20 -8.60
N GLN A 165 -8.67 10.16 -8.34
CA GLN A 165 -8.90 11.30 -9.23
C GLN A 165 -7.66 12.19 -9.37
N GLU A 166 -6.94 12.45 -8.28
CA GLU A 166 -5.68 13.21 -8.31
C GLU A 166 -4.59 12.46 -9.09
N ILE A 167 -4.50 11.15 -8.94
CA ILE A 167 -3.56 10.27 -9.66
C ILE A 167 -3.82 10.33 -11.17
N GLU A 168 -5.07 10.14 -11.59
CA GLU A 168 -5.45 10.20 -13.01
C GLU A 168 -5.26 11.61 -13.60
N GLY A 169 -5.55 12.66 -12.82
CA GLY A 169 -5.28 14.04 -13.19
C GLY A 169 -3.79 14.29 -13.45
N PHE A 170 -2.92 13.80 -12.56
CA PHE A 170 -1.47 13.91 -12.69
C PHE A 170 -0.93 13.25 -13.97
N LEU A 171 -1.40 12.06 -14.32
CA LEU A 171 -1.02 11.36 -15.55
C LEU A 171 -1.53 12.08 -16.80
N LYS A 172 -2.78 12.55 -16.77
CA LYS A 172 -3.40 13.30 -17.87
C LYS A 172 -2.64 14.59 -18.18
N GLU A 173 -2.23 15.35 -17.16
CA GLU A 173 -1.42 16.59 -17.36
C GLU A 173 -0.08 16.30 -18.04
N ARG A 174 0.47 15.10 -17.88
CA ARG A 174 1.75 14.68 -18.49
C ARG A 174 1.60 13.98 -19.83
N GLY A 175 0.36 13.72 -20.26
CA GLY A 175 0.12 12.88 -21.44
C GLY A 175 0.72 11.49 -21.28
N GLN A 176 0.80 10.98 -20.04
CA GLN A 176 1.36 9.67 -19.76
C GLN A 176 0.27 8.60 -19.76
N ASP A 177 0.41 7.62 -20.65
CA ASP A 177 -0.46 6.46 -20.72
C ASP A 177 -0.21 5.47 -19.57
N PHE A 178 -1.20 4.64 -19.32
CA PHE A 178 -1.13 3.53 -18.36
C PHE A 178 -2.03 2.37 -18.84
N VAL A 179 -1.80 1.19 -18.28
CA VAL A 179 -2.60 -0.01 -18.60
C VAL A 179 -3.83 -0.07 -17.69
N THR A 180 -4.99 -0.39 -18.28
CA THR A 180 -6.20 -0.67 -17.51
C THR A 180 -6.37 -2.18 -17.38
N ASP A 181 -6.45 -2.68 -16.15
CA ASP A 181 -6.71 -4.07 -15.85
C ASP A 181 -8.20 -4.36 -16.02
N SER A 182 -8.54 -5.33 -16.87
CA SER A 182 -9.94 -5.73 -17.13
C SER A 182 -10.68 -6.22 -15.88
N THR A 183 -9.97 -6.78 -14.90
CA THR A 183 -10.57 -7.25 -13.63
C THR A 183 -11.06 -6.12 -12.73
N ASN A 184 -10.60 -4.89 -12.94
CA ASN A 184 -11.09 -3.72 -12.19
C ASN A 184 -12.51 -3.28 -12.63
N LEU A 185 -13.01 -3.81 -13.74
CA LEU A 185 -14.31 -3.45 -14.31
C LEU A 185 -15.45 -4.36 -13.82
N THR A 186 -15.15 -5.43 -13.10
CA THR A 186 -16.15 -6.40 -12.60
C THR A 186 -16.39 -6.25 -11.12
N ASP A 187 -17.64 -6.51 -10.69
CA ASP A 187 -18.04 -6.49 -9.26
C ASP A 187 -17.92 -7.88 -8.59
N ASP A 188 -17.16 -8.79 -9.15
CA ASP A 188 -17.01 -10.15 -8.63
C ASP A 188 -16.31 -10.16 -7.26
N TYR A 189 -15.45 -9.18 -7.02
CA TYR A 189 -14.72 -9.05 -5.76
C TYR A 189 -15.38 -8.05 -4.80
N THR A 190 -15.43 -8.36 -3.52
CA THR A 190 -16.02 -7.50 -2.47
C THR A 190 -15.44 -6.08 -2.48
N ARG A 191 -14.14 -5.92 -2.78
CA ARG A 191 -13.48 -4.63 -2.87
C ARG A 191 -14.00 -3.78 -4.03
N ASN A 192 -14.26 -4.39 -5.19
CA ASN A 192 -14.87 -3.69 -6.33
C ASN A 192 -16.29 -3.24 -6.02
N LYS A 193 -17.09 -4.07 -5.31
CA LYS A 193 -18.43 -3.65 -4.82
C LYS A 193 -18.36 -2.43 -3.91
N ILE A 194 -17.40 -2.39 -2.99
CA ILE A 194 -17.21 -1.21 -2.13
C ILE A 194 -16.88 0.02 -2.97
N ARG A 195 -15.93 -0.11 -3.90
CA ARG A 195 -15.49 0.96 -4.80
C ARG A 195 -16.62 1.51 -5.68
N HIS A 196 -17.40 0.63 -6.29
CA HIS A 196 -18.39 1.03 -7.30
C HIS A 196 -19.77 1.35 -6.70
N LEU A 197 -20.14 0.74 -5.58
CA LEU A 197 -21.48 0.89 -5.01
C LEU A 197 -21.51 1.67 -3.69
N VAL A 198 -20.55 1.44 -2.79
CA VAL A 198 -20.60 2.02 -1.44
C VAL A 198 -19.94 3.41 -1.41
N VAL A 199 -18.70 3.52 -1.90
CA VAL A 199 -17.94 4.78 -1.87
C VAL A 199 -18.69 5.91 -2.60
N PRO A 200 -19.28 5.72 -3.81
CA PRO A 200 -20.07 6.78 -4.45
C PRO A 200 -21.27 7.25 -3.61
N ARG A 201 -21.98 6.35 -2.93
CA ARG A 201 -23.10 6.71 -2.06
C ARG A 201 -22.67 7.52 -0.84
N LEU A 202 -21.52 7.19 -0.26
CA LEU A 202 -20.94 7.98 0.82
C LEU A 202 -20.48 9.36 0.33
N ALA A 203 -19.96 9.46 -0.89
CA ALA A 203 -19.55 10.72 -1.51
C ALA A 203 -20.74 11.64 -1.82
N GLU A 204 -21.94 11.09 -2.13
CA GLU A 204 -23.18 11.86 -2.25
C GLU A 204 -23.58 12.52 -0.91
N LEU A 205 -23.32 11.86 0.22
CA LEU A 205 -23.59 12.39 1.55
C LEU A 205 -22.56 13.43 2.00
N ASN A 206 -21.32 13.30 1.57
CA ASN A 206 -20.22 14.18 1.92
C ASN A 206 -19.25 14.34 0.75
N SER A 207 -19.32 15.45 0.05
CA SER A 207 -18.42 15.77 -1.07
C SER A 207 -16.94 15.82 -0.69
N SER A 208 -16.62 16.00 0.60
CA SER A 208 -15.27 15.99 1.17
C SER A 208 -14.91 14.65 1.80
N LEU A 209 -15.56 13.54 1.41
CA LEU A 209 -15.42 12.21 2.02
C LEU A 209 -13.96 11.79 2.22
N PHE A 210 -13.14 11.88 1.18
CA PHE A 210 -11.72 11.46 1.24
C PHE A 210 -10.91 12.32 2.21
N GLY A 211 -11.12 13.64 2.20
CA GLY A 211 -10.47 14.55 3.14
C GLY A 211 -10.88 14.28 4.60
N SER A 212 -12.18 14.11 4.83
CA SER A 212 -12.72 13.78 6.16
C SER A 212 -12.19 12.44 6.66
N TYR A 213 -12.15 11.42 5.79
CA TYR A 213 -11.61 10.12 6.14
C TYR A 213 -10.11 10.19 6.45
N SER A 214 -9.32 10.90 5.63
CA SER A 214 -7.88 11.07 5.86
C SER A 214 -7.59 11.67 7.23
N MET A 215 -8.30 12.76 7.61
CA MET A 215 -8.16 13.37 8.94
C MET A 215 -8.57 12.43 10.07
N THR A 216 -9.66 11.68 9.89
CA THR A 216 -10.12 10.71 10.88
C THR A 216 -9.10 9.57 11.04
N ALA A 217 -8.61 9.00 9.95
CA ALA A 217 -7.62 7.95 9.96
C ALA A 217 -6.30 8.38 10.63
N ASP A 218 -5.86 9.63 10.39
CA ASP A 218 -4.66 10.17 11.04
C ASP A 218 -4.83 10.29 12.56
N ARG A 219 -5.97 10.81 13.04
CA ARG A 219 -6.27 10.90 14.48
C ARG A 219 -6.31 9.53 15.13
N LEU A 220 -7.08 8.61 14.55
CA LEU A 220 -7.21 7.25 15.06
C LEU A 220 -5.87 6.48 15.05
N ARG A 221 -5.00 6.76 14.07
CA ARG A 221 -3.65 6.19 14.01
C ARG A 221 -2.81 6.69 15.18
N THR A 222 -2.82 8.01 15.44
CA THR A 222 -2.12 8.59 16.57
C THR A 222 -2.56 7.97 17.90
N ASP A 223 -3.88 7.82 18.10
CA ASP A 223 -4.44 7.20 19.31
C ASP A 223 -4.05 5.71 19.39
N SER A 224 -4.10 4.99 18.26
CA SER A 224 -3.70 3.59 18.19
C SER A 224 -2.23 3.39 18.52
N ASP A 225 -1.34 4.22 17.96
CA ASP A 225 0.11 4.13 18.17
C ASP A 225 0.47 4.43 19.63
N TYR A 226 -0.20 5.39 20.26
CA TYR A 226 -0.04 5.65 21.69
C TYR A 226 -0.46 4.45 22.54
N LEU A 227 -1.64 3.86 22.26
CA LEU A 227 -2.11 2.69 23.01
C LEU A 227 -1.21 1.45 22.79
N GLU A 228 -0.66 1.28 21.58
CA GLU A 228 0.31 0.21 21.30
C GLU A 228 1.61 0.42 22.08
N SER A 229 2.13 1.66 22.13
CA SER A 229 3.33 1.96 22.91
C SER A 229 3.13 1.69 24.40
N GLN A 230 1.95 2.07 24.93
CA GLN A 230 1.60 1.77 26.33
C GLN A 230 1.45 0.26 26.58
N GLY A 231 0.91 -0.48 25.62
CA GLY A 231 0.82 -1.94 25.70
C GLY A 231 2.18 -2.59 25.72
N LEU A 232 3.08 -2.19 24.82
CA LEU A 232 4.44 -2.71 24.74
C LEU A 232 5.23 -2.41 26.04
N GLU A 233 5.18 -1.18 26.51
CA GLU A 233 5.84 -0.78 27.77
C GLU A 233 5.32 -1.59 28.97
N ALA A 234 4.01 -1.79 29.04
CA ALA A 234 3.39 -2.58 30.10
C ALA A 234 3.78 -4.08 29.99
N PHE A 235 3.84 -4.61 28.79
CA PHE A 235 4.29 -5.98 28.54
C PHE A 235 5.74 -6.18 28.97
N GLU A 236 6.65 -5.28 28.56
CA GLU A 236 8.06 -5.32 28.96
C GLU A 236 8.26 -5.29 30.46
N LYS A 237 7.46 -4.48 31.20
CA LYS A 237 7.48 -4.42 32.66
C LYS A 237 6.95 -5.70 33.32
N ALA A 238 6.07 -6.44 32.65
CA ALA A 238 5.48 -7.68 33.15
C ALA A 238 6.32 -8.93 32.87
N VAL A 239 7.38 -8.82 32.05
CA VAL A 239 8.26 -9.96 31.73
C VAL A 239 9.06 -10.36 32.96
N LEU A 240 9.03 -11.65 33.29
CA LEU A 240 9.80 -12.28 34.35
C LEU A 240 10.82 -13.27 33.75
N PRO A 241 11.85 -13.70 34.50
CA PRO A 241 12.82 -14.71 34.03
C PRO A 241 12.16 -16.02 33.55
N LYS A 242 10.97 -16.35 34.09
CA LYS A 242 10.15 -17.48 33.65
C LYS A 242 8.68 -17.04 33.61
N GLY A 243 8.23 -16.55 32.44
CA GLY A 243 6.83 -16.17 32.20
C GLY A 243 6.53 -14.69 32.40
N TYR A 244 5.32 -14.36 32.86
CA TYR A 244 4.83 -12.99 32.96
C TYR A 244 4.11 -12.74 34.29
N ASP A 245 4.17 -11.52 34.83
CA ASP A 245 3.38 -11.07 35.98
C ASP A 245 1.92 -10.81 35.56
N ALA A 246 1.08 -11.83 35.73
CA ALA A 246 -0.33 -11.74 35.39
C ALA A 246 -1.09 -10.74 36.30
N LEU A 247 -0.64 -10.47 37.52
CA LEU A 247 -1.28 -9.50 38.40
C LEU A 247 -1.01 -8.07 37.93
N CYS A 248 0.22 -7.78 37.52
CA CYS A 248 0.58 -6.51 36.91
C CYS A 248 -0.30 -6.26 35.67
N LEU A 249 -0.39 -7.21 34.76
CA LEU A 249 -1.19 -7.08 33.53
C LEU A 249 -2.69 -6.92 33.83
N ARG A 250 -3.24 -7.56 34.86
CA ARG A 250 -4.68 -7.47 35.21
C ARG A 250 -5.07 -6.08 35.72
N GLN A 251 -4.14 -5.31 36.29
CA GLN A 251 -4.40 -3.97 36.83
C GLN A 251 -4.45 -2.89 35.75
N LEU A 252 -4.00 -3.21 34.55
CA LEU A 252 -4.00 -2.28 33.42
C LEU A 252 -5.41 -1.97 32.94
N HIS A 253 -5.61 -0.74 32.43
CA HIS A 253 -6.83 -0.42 31.68
C HIS A 253 -7.01 -1.40 30.53
N GLU A 254 -8.26 -1.82 30.26
CA GLU A 254 -8.58 -2.85 29.27
C GLU A 254 -7.96 -2.56 27.87
N SER A 255 -7.98 -1.29 27.44
CA SER A 255 -7.42 -0.88 26.16
C SER A 255 -5.91 -1.11 26.05
N VAL A 256 -5.17 -0.98 27.13
CA VAL A 256 -3.72 -1.24 27.20
C VAL A 256 -3.47 -2.74 27.32
N ARG A 257 -4.19 -3.41 28.22
CA ARG A 257 -4.05 -4.84 28.45
C ARG A 257 -4.29 -5.71 27.22
N ARG A 258 -5.19 -5.30 26.33
CA ARG A 258 -5.44 -6.00 25.06
C ARG A 258 -4.28 -5.89 24.06
N ARG A 259 -3.31 -5.04 24.31
CA ARG A 259 -2.13 -4.79 23.46
C ARG A 259 -0.81 -5.24 24.11
N ALA A 260 -0.81 -5.40 25.41
CA ALA A 260 0.25 -6.06 26.14
C ALA A 260 0.14 -7.59 26.03
#